data_4b47c090362b934be4bec42db3f6e2a1
#
_entry.id   4b47c090362b934be4bec42db3f6e2a1
#
_cell.length_a   1.000
_cell.length_b   1.000
_cell.length_c   1.000
_cell.angle_alpha   90.00
_cell.angle_beta   90.00
_cell.angle_gamma   90.00
#
_symmetry.space_group_name_H-M   'P 1'
#
loop_
_entity.id
_entity.type
_entity.pdbx_description
1 polymer ?
#
loop_
_entity_poly.entity_id
_entity_poly.type
_entity_poly.pdbx_seq_one_letter_code
_entity_poly.pdbx_strand_id
1 'polypeptide(L)'
;MENKNKYYDIAERIYDLDGEVYECVGSSLGRTFTGDKRTCVESLVKLMRTKPQGHLLRSELALISNMARTIRKDEDRSRLMRKYDEILKEIAELPAGFGKVEILDENRAKLNTSNLRQKFSKDDHLIICIGRTHGSAGNDIGFALADALRINYYDAEIF
;
A
#
# COMPACT_ATOMS: atom_id res chain seq x y z
N MET A 1 -3.40 -5.79 22.44
CA MET A 1 -1.96 -5.78 22.75
C MET A 1 -1.13 -6.69 21.86
N GLU A 2 -1.55 -7.91 21.60
CA GLU A 2 -0.83 -8.86 20.72
C GLU A 2 -0.61 -8.35 19.28
N ASN A 3 -1.59 -7.69 18.71
CA ASN A 3 -1.48 -7.15 17.33
C ASN A 3 -0.46 -6.03 17.18
N LYS A 4 -0.24 -5.23 18.22
CA LYS A 4 0.69 -4.10 18.16
C LYS A 4 2.13 -4.57 18.03
N ASN A 5 2.48 -5.61 18.76
CA ASN A 5 3.81 -6.20 18.71
C ASN A 5 4.09 -6.93 17.39
N LYS A 6 3.08 -7.56 16.81
CA LYS A 6 3.22 -8.28 15.54
C LYS A 6 3.60 -7.36 14.38
N TYR A 7 2.96 -6.20 14.26
CA TYR A 7 3.29 -5.22 13.22
C TYR A 7 4.73 -4.71 13.34
N TYR A 8 5.16 -4.39 14.55
CA TYR A 8 6.52 -3.95 14.80
C TYR A 8 7.55 -5.05 14.52
N ASP A 9 7.26 -6.27 14.92
CA ASP A 9 8.14 -7.42 14.65
C ASP A 9 8.35 -7.63 13.14
N ILE A 10 7.26 -7.64 12.39
CA ILE A 10 7.34 -7.78 10.92
C ILE A 10 8.11 -6.61 10.31
N ALA A 11 7.83 -5.38 10.73
CA ALA A 11 8.50 -4.18 10.22
C ALA A 11 10.00 -4.18 10.50
N GLU A 12 10.41 -4.59 11.69
CA GLU A 12 11.83 -4.73 12.04
C GLU A 12 12.51 -5.79 11.19
N ARG A 13 11.86 -6.91 10.97
CA ARG A 13 12.42 -7.97 10.11
C ARG A 13 12.54 -7.55 8.66
N ILE A 14 11.60 -6.75 8.14
CA ILE A 14 11.71 -6.16 6.79
C ILE A 14 12.93 -5.23 6.71
N TYR A 15 13.10 -4.36 7.69
CA TYR A 15 14.23 -3.44 7.73
C TYR A 15 15.57 -4.19 7.81
N ASP A 16 15.65 -5.19 8.67
CA ASP A 16 16.84 -5.99 8.86
C ASP A 16 17.16 -6.83 7.61
N LEU A 17 16.13 -7.41 6.97
CA LEU A 17 16.28 -8.14 5.71
C LEU A 17 16.84 -7.24 4.60
N ASP A 18 16.34 -6.03 4.47
CA ASP A 18 16.86 -5.05 3.51
C ASP A 18 18.36 -4.79 3.74
N GLY A 19 18.75 -4.62 4.99
CA GLY A 19 20.17 -4.45 5.36
C GLY A 19 21.02 -5.65 5.03
N GLU A 20 20.56 -6.86 5.34
CA GLU A 20 21.29 -8.10 5.04
C GLU A 20 21.44 -8.32 3.53
N VAL A 21 20.38 -8.06 2.76
CA VAL A 21 20.42 -8.15 1.30
C VAL A 21 21.42 -7.14 0.73
N TYR A 22 21.37 -5.90 1.21
CA TYR A 22 22.29 -4.85 0.80
C TYR A 22 23.76 -5.22 1.04
N GLU A 23 24.06 -5.78 2.20
CA GLU A 23 25.41 -6.24 2.52
C GLU A 23 25.91 -7.35 1.59
N CYS A 24 25.01 -8.26 1.20
CA CYS A 24 25.36 -9.36 0.29
C CYS A 24 25.54 -8.90 -1.16
N VAL A 25 24.81 -7.88 -1.60
CA VAL A 25 24.87 -7.38 -2.98
C VAL A 25 26.04 -6.43 -3.19
N GLY A 26 26.45 -5.69 -2.16
CA GLY A 26 27.50 -4.69 -2.22
C GLY A 26 26.99 -3.28 -2.55
N SER A 27 27.92 -2.34 -2.54
CA SER A 27 27.63 -0.91 -2.50
C SER A 27 27.11 -0.27 -3.81
N SER A 28 26.99 -1.01 -4.90
CA SER A 28 26.56 -0.45 -6.19
C SER A 28 25.05 -0.17 -6.26
N LEU A 29 24.27 -0.86 -5.43
CA LEU A 29 22.81 -0.66 -5.32
C LEU A 29 22.52 -0.09 -3.93
N GLY A 30 21.73 0.97 -3.85
CA GLY A 30 21.33 1.56 -2.58
C GLY A 30 20.38 0.67 -1.79
N ARG A 31 20.31 0.88 -0.48
CA ARG A 31 19.28 0.25 0.35
C ARG A 31 17.90 0.74 -0.05
N THR A 32 16.92 -0.12 0.05
CA THR A 32 15.51 0.24 -0.15
C THR A 32 15.05 1.24 0.92
N PHE A 33 15.38 0.96 2.18
CA PHE A 33 15.05 1.84 3.30
C PHE A 33 16.29 2.63 3.72
N THR A 34 16.26 3.93 3.44
CA THR A 34 17.29 4.87 3.85
C THR A 34 16.83 5.62 5.10
N GLY A 35 17.75 5.88 6.01
CA GLY A 35 17.45 6.57 7.25
C GLY A 35 17.56 5.66 8.48
N ASP A 36 17.14 6.18 9.62
CA ASP A 36 17.23 5.44 10.86
C ASP A 36 16.15 4.34 10.95
N LYS A 37 16.49 3.27 11.65
CA LYS A 37 15.64 2.10 11.80
C LYS A 37 14.26 2.46 12.38
N ARG A 38 14.23 3.29 13.39
CA ARG A 38 12.98 3.69 14.07
C ARG A 38 12.00 4.32 13.10
N THR A 39 12.43 5.30 12.32
CA THR A 39 11.58 6.01 11.36
C THR A 39 11.07 5.06 10.27
N CYS A 40 11.94 4.21 9.72
CA CYS A 40 11.56 3.24 8.71
C CYS A 40 10.56 2.21 9.26
N VAL A 41 10.79 1.70 10.46
CA VAL A 41 9.90 0.75 11.11
C VAL A 41 8.52 1.36 11.37
N GLU A 42 8.47 2.58 11.86
CA GLU A 42 7.19 3.30 12.10
C GLU A 42 6.41 3.50 10.80
N SER A 43 7.10 3.87 9.72
CA SER A 43 6.48 4.01 8.40
C SER A 43 5.92 2.68 7.87
N LEU A 44 6.66 1.60 8.00
CA LEU A 44 6.22 0.26 7.62
C LEU A 44 5.02 -0.21 8.44
N VAL A 45 5.03 0.02 9.74
CA VAL A 45 3.91 -0.29 10.62
C VAL A 45 2.66 0.46 10.19
N LYS A 46 2.80 1.75 9.86
CA LYS A 46 1.68 2.55 9.36
C LYS A 46 1.10 1.99 8.07
N LEU A 47 1.95 1.61 7.11
CA LEU A 47 1.51 0.99 5.86
C LEU A 47 0.79 -0.33 6.11
N MET A 48 1.32 -1.19 6.95
CA MET A 48 0.72 -2.49 7.27
C MET A 48 -0.63 -2.36 7.97
N ARG A 49 -0.78 -1.37 8.84
CA ARG A 49 -2.06 -1.11 9.52
C ARG A 49 -3.11 -0.54 8.58
N THR A 50 -2.69 0.30 7.66
CA THR A 50 -3.62 0.97 6.74
C THR A 50 -4.05 0.05 5.61
N LYS A 51 -3.09 -0.55 4.91
CA LYS A 51 -3.34 -1.47 3.79
C LYS A 51 -2.26 -2.55 3.73
N PRO A 52 -2.38 -3.63 4.52
CA PRO A 52 -1.35 -4.68 4.54
C PRO A 52 -1.16 -5.35 3.18
N GLN A 53 -2.21 -5.40 2.36
CA GLN A 53 -2.16 -5.93 0.99
C GLN A 53 -2.01 -4.82 -0.06
N GLY A 54 -1.65 -3.61 0.36
CA GLY A 54 -1.61 -2.43 -0.50
C GLY A 54 -0.43 -2.42 -1.46
N HIS A 55 -0.59 -1.71 -2.56
CA HIS A 55 0.41 -1.57 -3.60
C HIS A 55 1.72 -0.93 -3.09
N LEU A 56 1.64 0.05 -2.20
CA LEU A 56 2.84 0.73 -1.67
C LEU A 56 3.76 -0.24 -0.93
N LEU A 57 3.21 -1.05 -0.05
CA LEU A 57 4.00 -2.04 0.68
C LEU A 57 4.56 -3.11 -0.26
N ARG A 58 3.74 -3.59 -1.20
CA ARG A 58 4.18 -4.56 -2.21
C ARG A 58 5.33 -4.04 -3.07
N SER A 59 5.28 -2.77 -3.47
CA SER A 59 6.33 -2.15 -4.27
C SER A 59 7.66 -2.10 -3.52
N GLU A 60 7.64 -1.71 -2.26
CA GLU A 60 8.84 -1.67 -1.43
C GLU A 60 9.43 -3.06 -1.19
N LEU A 61 8.57 -4.04 -0.90
CA LEU A 61 9.01 -5.43 -0.75
C LEU A 61 9.56 -6.00 -2.05
N ALA A 62 8.99 -5.65 -3.19
CA ALA A 62 9.49 -6.08 -4.49
C ALA A 62 10.91 -5.57 -4.77
N LEU A 63 11.24 -4.37 -4.32
CA LEU A 63 12.61 -3.83 -4.44
C LEU A 63 13.61 -4.70 -3.68
N ILE A 64 13.27 -5.14 -2.48
CA ILE A 64 14.11 -6.04 -1.68
C ILE A 64 14.29 -7.38 -2.40
N SER A 65 13.21 -7.96 -2.90
CA SER A 65 13.24 -9.22 -3.66
C SER A 65 14.10 -9.11 -4.92
N ASN A 66 13.94 -8.04 -5.68
CA ASN A 66 14.73 -7.82 -6.90
C ASN A 66 16.21 -7.71 -6.59
N MET A 67 16.57 -6.99 -5.53
CA MET A 67 17.95 -6.86 -5.07
C MET A 67 18.50 -8.22 -4.59
N ALA A 68 17.70 -8.98 -3.85
CA ALA A 68 18.10 -10.30 -3.36
C ALA A 68 18.40 -11.30 -4.48
N ARG A 69 17.67 -11.23 -5.59
CA ARG A 69 17.92 -12.07 -6.76
C ARG A 69 19.26 -11.83 -7.42
N THR A 70 19.87 -10.69 -7.20
CA THR A 70 21.21 -10.36 -7.73
C THR A 70 22.36 -10.88 -6.86
N ILE A 71 22.06 -11.47 -5.71
CA ILE A 71 23.08 -12.05 -4.84
C ILE A 71 23.74 -13.22 -5.55
N ARG A 72 25.07 -13.17 -5.66
CA ARG A 72 25.85 -14.18 -6.38
C ARG A 72 25.99 -15.49 -5.62
N LYS A 73 26.09 -15.42 -4.30
CA LYS A 73 26.26 -16.59 -3.45
C LYS A 73 24.92 -17.27 -3.23
N ASP A 74 24.80 -18.50 -3.74
CA ASP A 74 23.54 -19.25 -3.72
C ASP A 74 22.99 -19.49 -2.32
N GLU A 75 23.84 -19.76 -1.34
CA GLU A 75 23.43 -19.95 0.06
C GLU A 75 22.79 -18.70 0.64
N ASP A 76 23.42 -17.55 0.44
CA ASP A 76 22.91 -16.27 0.95
C ASP A 76 21.60 -15.89 0.24
N ARG A 77 21.55 -16.05 -1.08
CA ARG A 77 20.35 -15.78 -1.85
C ARG A 77 19.20 -16.64 -1.38
N SER A 78 19.38 -17.94 -1.25
CA SER A 78 18.35 -18.88 -0.80
C SER A 78 17.88 -18.59 0.61
N ARG A 79 18.81 -18.29 1.52
CA ARG A 79 18.53 -17.96 2.92
C ARG A 79 17.69 -16.68 3.03
N LEU A 80 18.07 -15.63 2.32
CA LEU A 80 17.39 -14.35 2.38
C LEU A 80 16.04 -14.37 1.65
N MET A 81 15.95 -15.09 0.53
CA MET A 81 14.66 -15.30 -0.15
C MET A 81 13.69 -16.11 0.70
N ARG A 82 14.16 -17.05 1.49
CA ARG A 82 13.32 -17.79 2.45
C ARG A 82 12.78 -16.87 3.53
N LYS A 83 13.62 -16.00 4.10
CA LYS A 83 13.18 -14.98 5.06
C LYS A 83 12.15 -14.03 4.45
N TYR A 84 12.36 -13.64 3.21
CA TYR A 84 11.41 -12.81 2.46
C TYR A 84 10.05 -13.51 2.32
N ASP A 85 10.02 -14.77 1.92
CA ASP A 85 8.79 -15.54 1.75
C ASP A 85 8.04 -15.72 3.09
N GLU A 86 8.75 -15.93 4.18
CA GLU A 86 8.17 -16.01 5.53
C GLU A 86 7.49 -14.68 5.92
N ILE A 87 8.14 -13.57 5.64
CA ILE A 87 7.58 -12.23 5.89
C ILE A 87 6.31 -12.02 5.06
N LEU A 88 6.33 -12.40 3.77
CA LEU A 88 5.14 -12.30 2.91
C LEU A 88 3.95 -13.11 3.43
N LYS A 89 4.21 -14.32 3.94
CA LYS A 89 3.16 -15.15 4.53
C LYS A 89 2.52 -14.48 5.74
N GLU A 90 3.32 -13.92 6.63
CA GLU A 90 2.83 -13.22 7.81
C GLU A 90 2.04 -11.97 7.46
N ILE A 91 2.47 -11.23 6.44
CA ILE A 91 1.73 -10.07 5.93
C ILE A 91 0.38 -10.50 5.36
N ALA A 92 0.34 -11.61 4.64
CA ALA A 92 -0.90 -12.14 4.05
C ALA A 92 -1.93 -12.52 5.12
N GLU A 93 -1.48 -12.89 6.31
CA GLU A 93 -2.33 -13.24 7.44
C GLU A 93 -2.81 -12.03 8.26
N LEU A 94 -2.26 -10.84 7.99
CA LEU A 94 -2.68 -9.64 8.69
C LEU A 94 -4.13 -9.28 8.35
N PRO A 95 -4.90 -8.80 9.32
CA PRO A 95 -6.27 -8.39 9.07
C PRO A 95 -6.31 -7.22 8.07
N ALA A 96 -7.40 -7.12 7.32
CA ALA A 96 -7.65 -5.99 6.44
C ALA A 96 -7.49 -4.70 7.24
N GLY A 97 -6.75 -3.74 6.67
CA GLY A 97 -6.28 -2.57 7.41
C GLY A 97 -7.40 -1.68 7.95
N PHE A 98 -7.04 -0.84 8.89
CA PHE A 98 -7.94 0.10 9.55
C PHE A 98 -8.62 1.08 8.60
N GLY A 99 -8.02 1.35 7.44
CA GLY A 99 -8.61 2.21 6.43
C GLY A 99 -10.03 1.81 6.02
N LYS A 100 -10.37 0.54 6.17
CA LYS A 100 -11.73 0.05 5.93
C LYS A 100 -12.72 0.47 7.02
N VAL A 101 -12.26 0.67 8.24
CA VAL A 101 -13.10 1.04 9.39
C VAL A 101 -13.13 2.55 9.57
N GLU A 102 -12.00 3.22 9.41
CA GLU A 102 -11.84 4.65 9.65
C GLU A 102 -12.43 5.51 8.53
N ILE A 103 -12.36 5.03 7.29
CA ILE A 103 -12.95 5.71 6.13
C ILE A 103 -14.48 5.66 6.20
N LEU A 104 -15.01 4.65 6.84
CA LEU A 104 -16.43 4.47 7.07
C LEU A 104 -16.81 4.99 8.46
N ASP A 105 -16.55 6.27 8.73
CA ASP A 105 -17.31 6.88 9.82
C ASP A 105 -18.81 6.76 9.47
N GLU A 106 -19.65 6.77 10.48
CA GLU A 106 -21.10 6.57 10.26
C GLU A 106 -21.69 7.53 9.25
N ASN A 107 -21.13 8.73 9.14
CA ASN A 107 -21.59 9.75 8.19
C ASN A 107 -21.20 9.41 6.75
N ARG A 108 -20.02 8.84 6.56
CA ARG A 108 -19.57 8.41 5.22
C ARG A 108 -20.22 7.12 4.77
N ALA A 109 -20.45 6.18 5.68
CA ALA A 109 -21.18 4.94 5.37
C ALA A 109 -22.62 5.22 4.89
N LYS A 110 -23.18 6.34 5.30
CA LYS A 110 -24.50 6.81 4.86
C LYS A 110 -24.47 7.62 3.57
N LEU A 111 -23.29 7.91 3.03
CA LEU A 111 -23.14 8.58 1.75
C LEU A 111 -23.33 7.58 0.61
N ASN A 112 -24.59 7.23 0.36
CA ASN A 112 -24.97 6.58 -0.87
C ASN A 112 -25.35 7.63 -1.92
N THR A 113 -25.61 7.23 -3.15
CA THR A 113 -25.96 8.14 -4.25
C THR A 113 -27.18 8.99 -3.95
N SER A 114 -28.12 8.47 -3.18
CA SER A 114 -29.34 9.20 -2.77
C SER A 114 -29.01 10.33 -1.81
N ASN A 115 -28.12 10.11 -0.85
CA ASN A 115 -27.71 11.12 0.11
C ASN A 115 -26.92 12.26 -0.56
N LEU A 116 -26.09 11.96 -1.53
CA LEU A 116 -25.38 12.97 -2.30
C LEU A 116 -26.34 13.85 -3.08
N ARG A 117 -27.36 13.27 -3.70
CA ARG A 117 -28.40 14.02 -4.42
C ARG A 117 -29.25 14.91 -3.51
N GLN A 118 -29.47 14.50 -2.26
CA GLN A 118 -30.18 15.33 -1.28
C GLN A 118 -29.34 16.50 -0.79
N LYS A 119 -28.02 16.34 -0.75
CA LYS A 119 -27.08 17.36 -0.30
C LYS A 119 -26.83 18.46 -1.32
N PHE A 120 -26.98 18.15 -2.61
CA PHE A 120 -26.67 19.06 -3.70
C PHE A 120 -27.94 19.33 -4.51
N SER A 121 -28.25 20.60 -4.72
CA SER A 121 -29.34 20.99 -5.58
C SER A 121 -28.98 20.82 -7.06
N LYS A 122 -29.95 20.97 -7.96
CA LYS A 122 -29.72 20.91 -9.42
C LYS A 122 -28.79 22.01 -9.92
N ASP A 123 -28.69 23.09 -9.18
CA ASP A 123 -27.90 24.26 -9.54
C ASP A 123 -26.48 24.20 -8.92
N ASP A 124 -26.22 23.24 -8.03
CA ASP A 124 -24.90 23.02 -7.46
C ASP A 124 -24.01 22.25 -8.42
N HIS A 125 -22.77 22.67 -8.53
CA HIS A 125 -21.77 22.00 -9.32
C HIS A 125 -20.93 21.08 -8.43
N LEU A 126 -21.01 19.77 -8.65
CA LEU A 126 -20.19 18.79 -7.98
C LEU A 126 -19.06 18.35 -8.91
N ILE A 127 -17.83 18.61 -8.50
CA ILE A 127 -16.64 18.17 -9.20
C ILE A 127 -15.89 17.18 -8.29
N ILE A 128 -15.74 15.96 -8.76
CA ILE A 128 -14.99 14.92 -8.05
C ILE A 128 -13.72 14.62 -8.84
N CYS A 129 -12.57 14.83 -8.20
CA CYS A 129 -11.28 14.53 -8.79
C CYS A 129 -10.74 13.22 -8.24
N ILE A 130 -10.35 12.29 -9.11
CA ILE A 130 -9.78 11.01 -8.73
C ILE A 130 -8.34 10.96 -9.20
N GLY A 131 -7.40 11.05 -8.25
CA GLY A 131 -6.00 10.79 -8.52
C GLY A 131 -5.73 9.28 -8.56
N ARG A 132 -4.98 8.84 -9.57
CA ARG A 132 -4.71 7.42 -9.77
C ARG A 132 -3.29 7.18 -10.26
N THR A 133 -2.78 6.00 -9.97
CA THR A 133 -1.56 5.48 -10.58
C THR A 133 -1.94 4.51 -11.70
N HIS A 134 -1.07 4.37 -12.69
CA HIS A 134 -1.30 3.44 -13.79
C HIS A 134 -1.49 2.00 -13.26
N GLY A 135 -2.50 1.32 -13.75
CA GLY A 135 -2.81 -0.05 -13.34
C GLY A 135 -3.56 -0.20 -12.01
N SER A 136 -4.00 0.90 -11.38
CA SER A 136 -4.69 0.86 -10.08
C SER A 136 -6.21 0.64 -10.16
N ALA A 137 -6.76 0.41 -11.36
CA ALA A 137 -8.20 0.37 -11.64
C ALA A 137 -8.94 1.68 -11.29
N GLY A 138 -8.21 2.79 -11.11
CA GLY A 138 -8.79 4.10 -10.80
C GLY A 138 -9.77 4.59 -11.87
N ASN A 139 -9.53 4.25 -13.14
CA ASN A 139 -10.44 4.56 -14.25
C ASN A 139 -11.79 3.86 -14.08
N ASP A 140 -11.74 2.56 -13.80
CA ASP A 140 -12.95 1.75 -13.66
C ASP A 140 -13.79 2.22 -12.48
N ILE A 141 -13.11 2.55 -11.38
CA ILE A 141 -13.76 3.11 -10.18
C ILE A 141 -14.37 4.47 -10.49
N GLY A 142 -13.64 5.35 -11.18
CA GLY A 142 -14.11 6.67 -11.56
C GLY A 142 -15.32 6.60 -12.48
N PHE A 143 -15.28 5.70 -13.46
CA PHE A 143 -16.38 5.50 -14.39
C PHE A 143 -17.63 4.95 -13.67
N ALA A 144 -17.45 3.95 -12.83
CA ALA A 144 -18.55 3.37 -12.04
C ALA A 144 -19.18 4.41 -11.09
N LEU A 145 -18.35 5.27 -10.50
CA LEU A 145 -18.82 6.35 -9.64
C LEU A 145 -19.63 7.39 -10.43
N ALA A 146 -19.12 7.80 -11.59
CA ALA A 146 -19.80 8.74 -12.47
C ALA A 146 -21.18 8.21 -12.92
N ASP A 147 -21.22 6.92 -13.27
CA ASP A 147 -22.48 6.25 -13.65
C ASP A 147 -23.46 6.19 -12.46
N ALA A 148 -22.98 5.80 -11.29
CA ALA A 148 -23.79 5.74 -10.08
C ALA A 148 -24.37 7.10 -9.66
N LEU A 149 -23.59 8.17 -9.83
CA LEU A 149 -23.98 9.53 -9.51
C LEU A 149 -24.73 10.22 -10.64
N ARG A 150 -24.73 9.64 -11.84
CA ARG A 150 -25.28 10.21 -13.08
C ARG A 150 -24.67 11.58 -13.39
N ILE A 151 -23.37 11.66 -13.28
CA ILE A 151 -22.58 12.84 -13.65
C ILE A 151 -21.68 12.49 -14.83
N ASN A 152 -21.21 13.52 -15.53
CA ASN A 152 -20.29 13.31 -16.64
C ASN A 152 -18.93 12.83 -16.13
N TYR A 153 -18.33 11.96 -16.91
CA TYR A 153 -16.96 11.48 -16.68
C TYR A 153 -16.02 12.15 -17.69
N TYR A 154 -14.93 12.68 -17.18
CA TYR A 154 -13.89 13.30 -18.01
C TYR A 154 -12.56 12.67 -17.67
N ASP A 155 -11.84 12.21 -18.66
CA ASP A 155 -10.48 11.72 -18.51
C ASP A 155 -9.47 12.73 -19.12
N ALA A 156 -8.22 12.64 -18.70
CA ALA A 156 -7.15 13.51 -19.19
C ALA A 156 -6.93 13.45 -20.71
N GLU A 157 -7.35 12.36 -21.33
CA GLU A 157 -7.28 12.21 -22.80
C GLU A 157 -8.29 13.06 -23.56
N ILE A 158 -9.21 13.69 -22.88
CA ILE A 158 -10.27 14.51 -23.50
C ILE A 158 -9.84 15.98 -23.61
N PHE A 159 -8.73 16.33 -23.02
CA PHE A 159 -8.12 17.63 -23.08
C PHE A 159 -6.84 17.57 -23.94
#